data_017baee28db8c46ce3d8f8b2f5f0fd99
#
_entry.id   017baee28db8c46ce3d8f8b2f5f0fd99
#
_cell.length_a   1.000
_cell.length_b   1.000
_cell.length_c   1.000
_cell.angle_alpha   90.00
_cell.angle_beta   90.00
_cell.angle_gamma   90.00
#
_symmetry.space_group_name_H-M   'P 1'
#
loop_
_entity.id
_entity.type
_entity.pdbx_description
1 polymer ?
#
loop_
_entity_poly.entity_id
_entity_poly.type
_entity_poly.pdbx_seq_one_letter_code
_entity_poly.pdbx_strand_id
1 'polypeptide(L)'
;MRETSSRALAALTDRAEGRFLLDEVWGDGGVTTGGLKHCLEQGLWTFALRSMAVDPDPDYTPSFGVSNRFGMPGDFVQTAGVWSDERFSNPVTDYSEEAGFWYSDLARLYVKYVSNDAAYGLDFTKWPESFKLYVERYFASRIIGKITKSEKREEDMIRKTEMAASAARTNSAMEQPSKIPARGRWASARMGTGTRRGE
;
A
#
# COMPACT_ATOMS: atom_id res chain seq x y z
N MET A 1 24.10 -5.07 24.75
CA MET A 1 23.12 -5.81 23.96
C MET A 1 23.10 -5.52 22.44
N ARG A 2 23.55 -4.35 21.96
CA ARG A 2 23.62 -4.03 20.52
C ARG A 2 24.75 -4.72 19.75
N GLU A 3 25.87 -5.01 20.40
CA GLU A 3 27.02 -5.68 19.75
C GLU A 3 26.78 -7.17 19.44
N THR A 4 25.98 -7.86 20.23
CA THR A 4 25.65 -9.28 20.01
C THR A 4 24.75 -9.48 18.79
N SER A 5 23.82 -8.54 18.52
CA SER A 5 22.97 -8.59 17.33
C SER A 5 23.75 -8.32 16.04
N SER A 6 24.70 -7.38 16.08
CA SER A 6 25.56 -7.06 14.92
C SER A 6 26.51 -8.22 14.57
N ARG A 7 27.07 -8.90 15.57
CA ARG A 7 27.92 -10.09 15.37
C ARG A 7 27.13 -11.29 14.87
N ALA A 8 25.89 -11.47 15.34
CA ALA A 8 25.02 -12.53 14.86
C ALA A 8 24.59 -12.30 13.39
N LEU A 9 24.28 -11.07 13.01
CA LEU A 9 24.01 -10.71 11.62
C LEU A 9 25.24 -10.88 10.72
N ALA A 10 26.44 -10.46 11.17
CA ALA A 10 27.67 -10.64 10.42
C ALA A 10 28.04 -12.12 10.24
N ALA A 11 27.79 -12.97 11.25
CA ALA A 11 27.98 -14.41 11.16
C ALA A 11 26.97 -15.12 10.24
N LEU A 12 25.75 -14.54 10.08
CA LEU A 12 24.76 -15.02 9.12
C LEU A 12 25.06 -14.57 7.68
N THR A 13 25.69 -13.41 7.49
CA THR A 13 26.10 -12.95 6.16
C THR A 13 27.27 -13.75 5.58
N ASP A 14 28.08 -14.38 6.41
CA ASP A 14 29.24 -15.16 5.97
C ASP A 14 28.92 -16.61 5.60
N ARG A 15 27.72 -17.12 5.94
CA ARG A 15 27.24 -18.43 5.54
C ARG A 15 26.32 -18.35 4.33
N ALA A 16 26.41 -19.33 3.42
CA ALA A 16 25.53 -19.44 2.26
C ALA A 16 24.03 -19.40 2.65
N GLU A 17 23.67 -19.98 3.81
CA GLU A 17 22.33 -19.92 4.39
C GLU A 17 21.92 -18.51 4.84
N GLY A 18 22.87 -17.69 5.32
CA GLY A 18 22.61 -16.31 5.70
C GLY A 18 22.35 -15.41 4.50
N ARG A 19 23.02 -15.63 3.39
CA ARG A 19 22.74 -14.91 2.12
C ARG A 19 21.36 -15.25 1.59
N PHE A 20 21.01 -16.51 1.57
CA PHE A 20 19.68 -16.96 1.14
C PHE A 20 18.56 -16.34 1.99
N LEU A 21 18.75 -16.24 3.31
CA LEU A 21 17.79 -15.61 4.20
C LEU A 21 17.67 -14.11 3.96
N LEU A 22 18.77 -13.44 3.69
CA LEU A 22 18.77 -12.01 3.36
C LEU A 22 18.09 -11.77 2.01
N ASP A 23 18.36 -12.59 1.00
CA ASP A 23 17.73 -12.48 -0.32
C ASP A 23 16.23 -12.79 -0.24
N GLU A 24 15.80 -13.78 0.54
CA GLU A 24 14.38 -14.11 0.74
C GLU A 24 13.61 -12.98 1.48
N VAL A 25 14.24 -12.36 2.48
CA VAL A 25 13.61 -11.37 3.34
C VAL A 25 13.73 -9.97 2.75
N TRP A 26 14.91 -9.61 2.28
CA TRP A 26 15.21 -8.27 1.79
C TRP A 26 14.95 -8.13 0.29
N GLY A 27 15.16 -9.22 -0.49
CA GLY A 27 15.04 -9.19 -1.95
C GLY A 27 15.97 -8.14 -2.56
N ASP A 28 15.45 -7.36 -3.49
CA ASP A 28 16.13 -6.24 -4.14
C ASP A 28 16.05 -4.91 -3.36
N GLY A 29 15.91 -4.97 -2.05
CA GLY A 29 15.72 -3.81 -1.19
C GLY A 29 14.30 -3.28 -1.16
N GLY A 30 13.32 -4.10 -1.60
CA GLY A 30 11.91 -3.76 -1.60
C GLY A 30 11.43 -3.03 -2.87
N VAL A 31 12.30 -2.93 -3.88
CA VAL A 31 11.94 -2.28 -5.16
C VAL A 31 10.95 -3.12 -5.95
N THR A 32 11.31 -4.35 -6.32
CA THR A 32 10.41 -5.26 -7.06
C THR A 32 9.99 -6.48 -6.26
N THR A 33 10.81 -6.91 -5.30
CA THR A 33 10.61 -8.11 -4.48
C THR A 33 10.97 -7.86 -3.03
N GLY A 34 10.67 -8.82 -2.18
CA GLY A 34 11.12 -8.84 -0.78
C GLY A 34 10.10 -8.36 0.24
N GLY A 35 10.52 -8.46 1.50
CA GLY A 35 9.64 -8.23 2.65
C GLY A 35 9.12 -6.81 2.79
N LEU A 36 9.87 -5.81 2.33
CA LEU A 36 9.42 -4.41 2.38
C LEU A 36 8.26 -4.16 1.42
N LYS A 37 8.36 -4.65 0.18
CA LYS A 37 7.25 -4.57 -0.78
C LYS A 37 6.02 -5.28 -0.25
N HIS A 38 6.19 -6.49 0.29
CA HIS A 38 5.10 -7.21 0.93
C HIS A 38 4.44 -6.39 2.05
N CYS A 39 5.22 -5.74 2.93
CA CYS A 39 4.67 -4.88 3.98
C CYS A 39 3.90 -3.68 3.41
N LEU A 40 4.36 -3.09 2.31
CA LEU A 40 3.67 -2.00 1.63
C LEU A 40 2.35 -2.46 0.99
N GLU A 41 2.28 -3.66 0.45
CA GLU A 41 1.07 -4.27 -0.13
C GLU A 41 -0.03 -4.54 0.90
N GLN A 42 0.30 -4.61 2.20
CA GLN A 42 -0.66 -4.94 3.25
C GLN A 42 -1.56 -3.78 3.68
N GLY A 43 -1.40 -2.57 3.13
CA GLY A 43 -2.25 -1.44 3.48
C GLY A 43 -2.04 -0.18 2.66
N LEU A 44 -3.01 0.72 2.75
CA LEU A 44 -2.95 2.04 2.12
C LEU A 44 -2.25 3.02 3.07
N TRP A 45 -0.92 3.01 3.04
CA TRP A 45 -0.06 3.77 3.93
C TRP A 45 0.00 5.25 3.52
N THR A 46 -0.40 6.17 4.38
CA THR A 46 -0.44 7.62 4.11
C THR A 46 0.90 8.17 3.66
N PHE A 47 1.99 7.72 4.27
CA PHE A 47 3.36 8.15 3.93
C PHE A 47 3.85 7.65 2.56
N ALA A 48 3.25 6.57 2.04
CA ALA A 48 3.63 5.94 0.77
C ALA A 48 2.69 6.32 -0.38
N LEU A 49 1.62 7.09 -0.11
CA LEU A 49 0.67 7.48 -1.15
C LEU A 49 1.27 8.49 -2.12
N ARG A 50 1.16 8.18 -3.40
CA ARG A 50 1.49 9.05 -4.52
C ARG A 50 0.27 9.27 -5.39
N SER A 51 0.12 10.49 -5.91
CA SER A 51 -0.96 10.86 -6.82
C SER A 51 -0.37 11.24 -8.17
N MET A 52 -0.99 10.77 -9.25
CA MET A 52 -0.60 11.14 -10.61
C MET A 52 -1.80 11.19 -11.56
N ALA A 53 -1.66 11.98 -12.61
CA ALA A 53 -2.52 11.90 -13.78
C ALA A 53 -1.89 10.95 -14.80
N VAL A 54 -2.70 10.08 -15.39
CA VAL A 54 -2.26 9.10 -16.37
C VAL A 54 -3.05 9.32 -17.66
N ASP A 55 -2.33 9.48 -18.76
CA ASP A 55 -2.91 9.55 -20.09
C ASP A 55 -3.05 8.14 -20.70
N PRO A 56 -4.01 7.92 -21.60
CA PRO A 56 -4.19 6.64 -22.24
C PRO A 56 -2.99 6.26 -23.10
N ASP A 57 -2.70 4.99 -23.16
CA ASP A 57 -1.67 4.42 -24.05
C ASP A 57 -2.08 4.60 -25.51
N PRO A 58 -1.31 5.38 -26.31
CA PRO A 58 -1.66 5.66 -27.69
C PRO A 58 -1.57 4.42 -28.61
N ASP A 59 -0.80 3.42 -28.22
CA ASP A 59 -0.59 2.20 -29.01
C ASP A 59 -1.66 1.13 -28.75
N TYR A 60 -2.57 1.39 -27.81
CA TYR A 60 -3.62 0.44 -27.48
C TYR A 60 -4.80 0.54 -28.43
N THR A 61 -5.13 -0.58 -29.07
CA THR A 61 -6.33 -0.73 -29.90
C THR A 61 -7.24 -1.77 -29.26
N PRO A 62 -8.40 -1.38 -28.69
CA PRO A 62 -9.30 -2.32 -28.06
C PRO A 62 -9.94 -3.25 -29.09
N SER A 63 -9.96 -4.56 -28.79
CA SER A 63 -10.70 -5.55 -29.57
C SER A 63 -12.17 -5.64 -29.14
N PHE A 64 -12.41 -5.42 -27.86
CA PHE A 64 -13.72 -5.43 -27.20
C PHE A 64 -13.58 -4.79 -25.80
N GLY A 65 -14.71 -4.47 -25.16
CA GLY A 65 -14.72 -3.94 -23.79
C GLY A 65 -14.39 -2.45 -23.71
N VAL A 66 -13.48 -2.09 -22.82
CA VAL A 66 -13.11 -0.70 -22.51
C VAL A 66 -12.24 -0.05 -23.57
N SER A 67 -12.45 1.23 -23.76
CA SER A 67 -11.84 2.00 -24.86
C SER A 67 -10.37 2.34 -24.64
N ASN A 68 -9.93 2.51 -23.40
CA ASN A 68 -8.60 3.02 -23.09
C ASN A 68 -7.85 2.14 -22.10
N ARG A 69 -6.52 2.08 -22.27
CA ARG A 69 -5.56 1.42 -21.41
C ARG A 69 -4.58 2.46 -20.85
N PHE A 70 -4.25 2.35 -19.56
CA PHE A 70 -3.37 3.26 -18.86
C PHE A 70 -2.25 2.50 -18.21
N GLY A 71 -0.99 2.84 -18.49
CA GLY A 71 0.17 2.15 -17.94
C GLY A 71 0.39 2.47 -16.47
N MET A 72 0.65 1.43 -15.65
CA MET A 72 1.06 1.62 -14.27
C MET A 72 2.54 2.04 -14.20
N PRO A 73 2.92 2.95 -13.29
CA PRO A 73 4.31 3.37 -13.11
C PRO A 73 5.16 2.24 -12.50
N GLY A 74 6.48 2.30 -12.72
CA GLY A 74 7.40 1.27 -12.24
C GLY A 74 7.51 1.16 -10.71
N ASP A 75 7.11 2.20 -9.99
CA ASP A 75 7.07 2.27 -8.53
C ASP A 75 5.69 1.91 -7.94
N PHE A 76 4.83 1.33 -8.76
CA PHE A 76 3.49 0.92 -8.36
C PHE A 76 3.51 -0.30 -7.43
N VAL A 77 2.77 -0.22 -6.34
CA VAL A 77 2.53 -1.33 -5.41
C VAL A 77 1.06 -1.71 -5.37
N GLN A 78 0.18 -0.75 -5.11
CA GLN A 78 -1.26 -0.99 -4.95
C GLN A 78 -2.06 0.26 -5.24
N THR A 79 -3.19 0.13 -5.93
CA THR A 79 -4.13 1.23 -6.16
C THR A 79 -4.86 1.60 -4.88
N ALA A 80 -4.82 2.88 -4.52
CA ALA A 80 -5.62 3.42 -3.42
C ALA A 80 -6.97 3.98 -3.89
N GLY A 81 -7.06 4.37 -5.16
CA GLY A 81 -8.30 4.79 -5.80
C GLY A 81 -8.05 5.51 -7.11
N VAL A 82 -9.10 5.59 -7.92
CA VAL A 82 -9.11 6.18 -9.25
C VAL A 82 -10.20 7.25 -9.31
N TRP A 83 -9.92 8.37 -9.98
CA TRP A 83 -10.85 9.50 -10.14
C TRP A 83 -10.83 10.00 -11.57
N SER A 84 -11.94 10.63 -11.97
CA SER A 84 -12.10 11.27 -13.27
C SER A 84 -11.67 12.74 -13.28
N ASP A 85 -11.38 13.34 -12.09
CA ASP A 85 -11.07 14.75 -11.93
C ASP A 85 -9.81 15.01 -11.08
N GLU A 86 -9.13 16.11 -11.34
CA GLU A 86 -7.90 16.54 -10.65
C GLU A 86 -8.07 16.76 -9.14
N ARG A 87 -9.29 17.06 -8.70
CA ARG A 87 -9.61 17.36 -7.29
C ARG A 87 -9.93 16.11 -6.49
N PHE A 88 -9.91 14.93 -7.12
CA PHE A 88 -10.29 13.67 -6.49
C PHE A 88 -11.71 13.72 -5.87
N SER A 89 -12.64 14.40 -6.54
CA SER A 89 -14.02 14.57 -6.08
C SER A 89 -14.94 13.49 -6.64
N ASN A 90 -14.67 13.00 -7.85
CA ASN A 90 -15.49 12.01 -8.55
C ASN A 90 -14.76 10.68 -8.63
N PRO A 91 -14.95 9.78 -7.65
CA PRO A 91 -14.32 8.44 -7.69
C PRO A 91 -14.90 7.62 -8.85
N VAL A 92 -14.04 6.90 -9.54
CA VAL A 92 -14.38 5.97 -10.61
C VAL A 92 -14.41 4.57 -10.01
N THR A 93 -15.49 3.86 -10.23
CA THR A 93 -15.65 2.46 -9.82
C THR A 93 -15.68 1.51 -11.01
N ASP A 94 -15.89 2.05 -12.21
CA ASP A 94 -15.94 1.30 -13.46
C ASP A 94 -14.58 1.33 -14.15
N TYR A 95 -13.66 0.55 -13.61
CA TYR A 95 -12.34 0.29 -14.17
C TYR A 95 -11.89 -1.11 -13.78
N SER A 96 -10.97 -1.69 -14.57
CA SER A 96 -10.30 -2.94 -14.23
C SER A 96 -8.78 -2.77 -14.16
N GLU A 97 -8.13 -3.65 -13.40
CA GLU A 97 -6.68 -3.71 -13.25
C GLU A 97 -6.20 -5.06 -13.77
N GLU A 98 -5.42 -5.04 -14.82
CA GLU A 98 -4.92 -6.27 -15.44
C GLU A 98 -3.50 -6.06 -15.98
N ALA A 99 -2.62 -7.01 -15.69
CA ALA A 99 -1.29 -7.11 -16.29
C ALA A 99 -0.44 -5.80 -16.25
N GLY A 100 -0.56 -5.00 -15.20
CA GLY A 100 0.20 -3.75 -15.05
C GLY A 100 -0.45 -2.54 -15.71
N PHE A 101 -1.74 -2.63 -16.03
CA PHE A 101 -2.51 -1.55 -16.64
C PHE A 101 -3.84 -1.35 -15.92
N TRP A 102 -4.32 -0.11 -15.93
CA TRP A 102 -5.72 0.22 -15.66
C TRP A 102 -6.48 0.32 -16.97
N TYR A 103 -7.71 -0.18 -16.99
CA TYR A 103 -8.61 -0.11 -18.15
C TYR A 103 -9.85 0.68 -17.78
N SER A 104 -10.23 1.66 -18.57
CA SER A 104 -11.41 2.51 -18.39
C SER A 104 -11.80 3.20 -19.68
N ASP A 105 -13.07 3.67 -19.76
CA ASP A 105 -13.55 4.46 -20.91
C ASP A 105 -13.22 5.96 -20.81
N LEU A 106 -12.54 6.38 -19.74
CA LEU A 106 -12.17 7.77 -19.55
C LEU A 106 -11.01 8.19 -20.44
N ALA A 107 -11.00 9.48 -20.83
CA ALA A 107 -9.91 10.06 -21.62
C ALA A 107 -8.63 10.29 -20.79
N ARG A 108 -8.73 10.39 -19.46
CA ARG A 108 -7.62 10.56 -18.53
C ARG A 108 -8.00 10.01 -17.16
N LEU A 109 -7.07 9.37 -16.46
CA LEU A 109 -7.25 8.92 -15.08
C LEU A 109 -6.42 9.76 -14.12
N TYR A 110 -6.98 10.01 -12.93
CA TYR A 110 -6.28 10.56 -11.79
C TYR A 110 -6.21 9.48 -10.72
N VAL A 111 -5.02 8.97 -10.47
CA VAL A 111 -4.82 7.79 -9.64
C VAL A 111 -4.05 8.15 -8.39
N LYS A 112 -4.50 7.60 -7.25
CA LYS A 112 -3.70 7.49 -6.03
C LYS A 112 -3.29 6.05 -5.84
N TYR A 113 -2.02 5.83 -5.54
CA TYR A 113 -1.48 4.50 -5.35
C TYR A 113 -0.39 4.51 -4.27
N VAL A 114 -0.12 3.35 -3.71
CA VAL A 114 1.03 3.12 -2.84
C VAL A 114 2.25 2.95 -3.72
N SER A 115 3.27 3.76 -3.49
CA SER A 115 4.52 3.78 -4.24
C SER A 115 5.65 3.20 -3.40
N ASN A 116 6.53 2.41 -4.00
CA ASN A 116 7.78 1.97 -3.41
C ASN A 116 9.00 2.79 -3.87
N ASP A 117 8.77 3.98 -4.38
CA ASP A 117 9.85 4.92 -4.70
C ASP A 117 10.59 5.39 -3.44
N ALA A 118 11.89 5.69 -3.58
CA ALA A 118 12.77 6.14 -2.51
C ALA A 118 12.31 7.45 -1.83
N ALA A 119 11.51 8.28 -2.52
CA ALA A 119 10.94 9.51 -1.97
C ALA A 119 9.59 9.29 -1.26
N TYR A 120 8.99 8.11 -1.38
CA TYR A 120 7.69 7.74 -0.83
C TYR A 120 7.79 6.52 0.10
N GLY A 121 7.38 5.34 -0.35
CA GLY A 121 7.27 4.14 0.48
C GLY A 121 8.60 3.63 1.03
N LEU A 122 9.72 3.86 0.36
CA LEU A 122 11.05 3.49 0.85
C LEU A 122 11.79 4.63 1.58
N ASP A 123 11.14 5.76 1.82
CA ASP A 123 11.68 6.81 2.68
C ASP A 123 11.48 6.45 4.17
N PHE A 124 12.46 5.78 4.76
CA PHE A 124 12.41 5.34 6.16
C PHE A 124 12.25 6.49 7.17
N THR A 125 12.58 7.72 6.78
CA THR A 125 12.44 8.89 7.66
C THR A 125 10.98 9.28 7.85
N LYS A 126 10.14 8.99 6.89
CA LYS A 126 8.68 9.27 6.90
C LYS A 126 7.86 8.16 7.53
N TRP A 127 8.46 7.02 7.84
CA TRP A 127 7.72 5.90 8.39
C TRP A 127 7.20 6.19 9.79
N PRO A 128 5.89 6.05 10.05
CA PRO A 128 5.34 6.07 11.40
C PRO A 128 5.92 4.95 12.24
N GLU A 129 6.03 5.16 13.54
CA GLU A 129 6.59 4.18 14.46
C GLU A 129 5.82 2.85 14.47
N SER A 130 4.49 2.94 14.30
CA SER A 130 3.64 1.76 14.16
C SER A 130 3.98 0.90 12.94
N PHE A 131 4.34 1.52 11.81
CA PHE A 131 4.75 0.81 10.60
C PHE A 131 6.16 0.21 10.77
N LYS A 132 7.10 0.94 11.37
CA LYS A 132 8.44 0.41 11.69
C LYS A 132 8.34 -0.85 12.54
N LEU A 133 7.53 -0.80 13.61
CA LEU A 133 7.31 -1.95 14.48
C LEU A 133 6.68 -3.14 13.73
N TYR A 134 5.77 -2.88 12.79
CA TYR A 134 5.20 -3.93 11.95
C TYR A 134 6.28 -4.58 11.08
N VAL A 135 7.08 -3.78 10.37
CA VAL A 135 8.18 -4.27 9.53
C VAL A 135 9.20 -5.09 10.33
N GLU A 136 9.64 -4.58 11.49
CA GLU A 136 10.55 -5.32 12.38
C GLU A 136 10.01 -6.68 12.79
N ARG A 137 8.74 -6.76 13.16
CA ARG A 137 8.10 -8.01 13.55
C ARG A 137 7.92 -8.96 12.37
N TYR A 138 7.60 -8.42 11.19
CA TYR A 138 7.51 -9.21 9.97
C TYR A 138 8.84 -9.90 9.68
N PHE A 139 9.94 -9.17 9.67
CA PHE A 139 11.27 -9.75 9.46
C PHE A 139 11.64 -10.75 10.56
N ALA A 140 11.34 -10.44 11.82
CA ALA A 140 11.57 -11.36 12.92
C ALA A 140 10.79 -12.68 12.74
N SER A 141 9.52 -12.61 12.28
CA SER A 141 8.69 -13.80 12.03
C SER A 141 9.26 -14.70 10.93
N ARG A 142 9.85 -14.11 9.88
CA ARG A 142 10.48 -14.87 8.78
C ARG A 142 11.77 -15.59 9.18
N ILE A 143 12.46 -15.07 10.17
CA ILE A 143 13.79 -15.57 10.58
C ILE A 143 13.70 -16.52 11.78
N ILE A 144 12.72 -16.34 12.67
CA ILE A 144 12.68 -17.02 13.97
C ILE A 144 12.60 -18.54 13.87
N GLY A 145 11.81 -19.06 12.92
CA GLY A 145 11.66 -20.50 12.70
C GLY A 145 12.99 -21.18 12.36
N LYS A 146 13.78 -20.53 11.49
CA LYS A 146 15.09 -21.03 11.06
C LYS A 146 16.15 -20.97 12.15
N ILE A 147 16.08 -19.93 13.03
CA ILE A 147 17.06 -19.76 14.13
C ILE A 147 16.72 -20.63 15.33
N THR A 148 15.47 -20.68 15.75
CA THR A 148 15.08 -21.32 17.02
C THR A 148 14.59 -22.74 16.86
N LYS A 149 14.24 -23.16 15.65
CA LYS A 149 13.63 -24.48 15.35
C LYS A 149 12.44 -24.80 16.27
N SER A 150 11.69 -23.79 16.71
CA SER A 150 10.59 -23.89 17.65
C SER A 150 9.31 -23.34 17.02
N GLU A 151 8.40 -24.22 16.63
CA GLU A 151 7.09 -23.90 16.04
C GLU A 151 6.29 -22.93 16.94
N LYS A 152 6.27 -23.17 18.24
CA LYS A 152 5.55 -22.31 19.19
C LYS A 152 6.03 -20.85 19.16
N ARG A 153 7.34 -20.62 19.02
CA ARG A 153 7.90 -19.25 18.93
C ARG A 153 7.59 -18.61 17.59
N GLU A 154 7.55 -19.40 16.55
CA GLU A 154 7.18 -18.97 15.22
C GLU A 154 5.71 -18.51 15.18
N GLU A 155 4.77 -19.34 15.67
CA GLU A 155 3.36 -18.99 15.80
C GLU A 155 3.12 -17.73 16.64
N ASP A 156 3.79 -17.62 17.79
CA ASP A 156 3.71 -16.42 18.65
C ASP A 156 4.19 -15.15 17.91
N MET A 157 5.25 -15.28 17.10
CA MET A 157 5.76 -14.13 16.34
C MET A 157 4.83 -13.76 15.17
N ILE A 158 4.28 -14.73 14.47
CA ILE A 158 3.27 -14.51 13.41
C ILE A 158 2.08 -13.73 14.00
N ARG A 159 1.53 -14.20 15.11
CA ARG A 159 0.41 -13.51 15.78
C ARG A 159 0.76 -12.07 16.18
N LYS A 160 1.96 -11.83 16.74
CA LYS A 160 2.43 -10.49 17.10
C LYS A 160 2.60 -9.60 15.86
N THR A 161 3.00 -10.17 14.74
CA THR A 161 3.14 -9.48 13.45
C THR A 161 1.77 -9.03 12.92
N GLU A 162 0.77 -9.90 12.96
CA GLU A 162 -0.61 -9.59 12.55
C GLU A 162 -1.23 -8.48 13.41
N MET A 163 -1.02 -8.53 14.73
CA MET A 163 -1.46 -7.47 15.65
C MET A 163 -0.79 -6.13 15.33
N ALA A 164 0.52 -6.12 15.04
CA ALA A 164 1.25 -4.92 14.67
C ALA A 164 0.78 -4.37 13.30
N ALA A 165 0.54 -5.25 12.33
CA ALA A 165 -0.02 -4.87 11.03
C ALA A 165 -1.40 -4.22 11.16
N SER A 166 -2.27 -4.79 11.99
CA SER A 166 -3.60 -4.23 12.27
C SER A 166 -3.51 -2.85 12.92
N ALA A 167 -2.67 -2.70 13.94
CA ALA A 167 -2.45 -1.42 14.61
C ALA A 167 -1.88 -0.35 13.66
N ALA A 168 -0.91 -0.72 12.83
CA ALA A 168 -0.31 0.19 11.85
C ALA A 168 -1.35 0.66 10.81
N ARG A 169 -2.19 -0.25 10.30
CA ARG A 169 -3.29 0.09 9.37
C ARG A 169 -4.30 1.04 10.01
N THR A 170 -4.69 0.78 11.26
CA THR A 170 -5.62 1.64 11.99
C THR A 170 -5.05 3.05 12.17
N ASN A 171 -3.78 3.17 12.55
CA ASN A 171 -3.13 4.47 12.69
C ASN A 171 -3.06 5.21 11.36
N SER A 172 -2.65 4.54 10.28
CA SER A 172 -2.60 5.15 8.94
C SER A 172 -3.98 5.60 8.45
N ALA A 173 -5.03 4.83 8.74
CA ALA A 173 -6.40 5.21 8.40
C ALA A 173 -6.88 6.44 9.18
N MET A 174 -6.47 6.60 10.45
CA MET A 174 -6.81 7.75 11.27
C MET A 174 -6.10 9.05 10.83
N GLU A 175 -4.95 8.94 10.19
CA GLU A 175 -4.23 10.11 9.62
C GLU A 175 -4.94 10.69 8.38
N GLN A 176 -5.79 9.91 7.73
CA GLN A 176 -6.55 10.38 6.58
C GLN A 176 -7.75 11.22 7.06
N PRO A 177 -7.94 12.45 6.51
CA PRO A 177 -9.11 13.23 6.84
C PRO A 177 -10.36 12.47 6.42
N SER A 178 -11.34 12.40 7.33
CA SER A 178 -12.64 11.80 7.03
C SER A 178 -13.30 12.53 5.86
N LYS A 179 -13.35 11.91 4.70
CA LYS A 179 -14.17 12.40 3.58
C LYS A 179 -15.61 12.04 3.90
N ILE A 180 -16.37 13.01 4.42
CA ILE A 180 -17.81 12.87 4.51
C ILE A 180 -18.33 12.84 3.06
N PRO A 181 -18.91 11.74 2.57
CA PRO A 181 -19.47 11.71 1.23
C PRO A 181 -20.53 12.80 1.13
N ALA A 182 -20.54 13.50 -0.01
CA ALA A 182 -21.56 14.50 -0.28
C ALA A 182 -22.94 13.88 -0.01
N ARG A 183 -23.73 14.55 0.83
CA ARG A 183 -25.07 14.05 1.19
C ARG A 183 -25.84 13.81 -0.10
N GLY A 184 -26.20 12.56 -0.35
CA GLY A 184 -26.98 12.22 -1.52
C GLY A 184 -28.31 13.01 -1.54
N ARG A 185 -28.82 13.33 -2.71
CA ARG A 185 -30.11 14.04 -2.91
C ARG A 185 -31.23 13.52 -2.01
N TRP A 186 -31.27 12.22 -1.79
CA TRP A 186 -32.23 11.54 -0.90
C TRP A 186 -32.08 11.90 0.57
N ALA A 187 -30.84 12.02 1.07
CA ALA A 187 -30.61 12.43 2.44
C ALA A 187 -30.94 13.92 2.66
N SER A 188 -30.69 14.76 1.67
CA SER A 188 -31.07 16.18 1.68
C SER A 188 -32.57 16.39 1.62
N ALA A 189 -33.28 15.57 0.84
CA ALA A 189 -34.75 15.60 0.76
C ALA A 189 -35.43 15.16 2.07
N ARG A 190 -34.84 14.21 2.79
CA ARG A 190 -35.37 13.72 4.08
C ARG A 190 -35.17 14.68 5.25
N MET A 191 -34.13 15.53 5.19
CA MET A 191 -33.85 16.52 6.23
C MET A 191 -34.64 17.81 6.04
N GLY A 192 -35.54 17.88 5.02
CA GLY A 192 -36.50 18.96 4.82
C GLY A 192 -35.95 20.35 5.14
N THR A 193 -35.31 21.01 4.20
CA THR A 193 -35.32 22.46 4.22
C THR A 193 -36.77 22.91 4.01
N GLY A 194 -37.54 22.87 5.07
CA GLY A 194 -38.82 23.53 5.11
C GLY A 194 -38.57 25.01 4.94
N THR A 195 -38.53 25.47 3.70
CA THR A 195 -38.68 26.87 3.37
C THR A 195 -40.13 27.23 3.75
N ARG A 196 -40.35 27.64 5.01
CA ARG A 196 -41.52 28.39 5.36
C ARG A 196 -41.50 29.65 4.49
N ARG A 197 -42.29 29.67 3.43
CA ARG A 197 -42.78 30.89 2.85
C ARG A 197 -43.69 31.50 3.92
N GLY A 198 -43.18 32.50 4.61
CA GLY A 198 -43.98 33.46 5.37
C GLY A 198 -44.67 34.37 4.38
N GLU A 199 -45.91 34.56 4.61
CA GLU A 199 -46.78 35.59 4.03
C GLU A 199 -46.21 36.99 4.17
#